data_939f5cc61d6ea97366d20b39e03b2f57
#
_entry.id   939f5cc61d6ea97366d20b39e03b2f57
#
_cell.length_a   1.000
_cell.length_b   1.000
_cell.length_c   1.000
_cell.angle_alpha   90.00
_cell.angle_beta   90.00
_cell.angle_gamma   90.00
#
_symmetry.space_group_name_H-M   'P 1'
#
loop_
_entity.id
_entity.type
_entity.pdbx_description
1 polymer ?
#
loop_
_entity_poly.entity_id
_entity_poly.type
_entity_poly.pdbx_seq_one_letter_code
_entity_poly.pdbx_strand_id
1 'polypeptide(L)'
;MPPDASATKKRLLDAAFAEFAEHGLAGARVDRIGAAAEANKRLLYVYYTNKETLFDTVVAHSIQRMSDAVPFTPQDLPGYAGALFDHLIKHPEHLRLATWAQLERPVAGPAETSAYATKVAAIAETGLSAGDVEPADILALTLGLTTAWLGASPALRSLASAEPFSPERLAAHRTALIAAVEALVGAAAR
;
A
#
# COMPACT_ATOMS: atom_id res chain seq x y z
N MET A 1 -33.77 3.60 16.83
CA MET A 1 -33.37 3.01 15.54
C MET A 1 -32.35 1.91 15.82
N PRO A 2 -32.46 0.71 15.26
CA PRO A 2 -31.39 -0.26 15.37
C PRO A 2 -30.13 0.37 14.74
N PRO A 3 -28.93 0.13 15.33
CA PRO A 3 -27.69 0.64 14.75
C PRO A 3 -27.55 0.09 13.34
N ASP A 4 -27.24 0.97 12.39
CA ASP A 4 -27.02 0.62 11.00
C ASP A 4 -25.84 -0.37 10.95
N ALA A 5 -26.13 -1.63 10.60
CA ALA A 5 -25.14 -2.70 10.51
C ALA A 5 -23.98 -2.34 9.54
N SER A 6 -24.28 -1.57 8.48
CA SER A 6 -23.30 -1.07 7.51
C SER A 6 -22.36 -0.06 8.17
N ALA A 7 -22.90 0.93 8.90
CA ALA A 7 -22.10 1.92 9.61
C ALA A 7 -21.21 1.28 10.69
N THR A 8 -21.73 0.29 11.41
CA THR A 8 -20.95 -0.45 12.43
C THR A 8 -19.84 -1.27 11.80
N LYS A 9 -20.11 -1.96 10.68
CA LYS A 9 -19.10 -2.72 9.94
C LYS A 9 -17.98 -1.80 9.43
N LYS A 10 -18.33 -0.62 8.91
CA LYS A 10 -17.35 0.38 8.47
C LYS A 10 -16.46 0.85 9.62
N ARG A 11 -17.03 1.23 10.79
CA ARG A 11 -16.24 1.64 11.96
C ARG A 11 -15.28 0.55 12.43
N LEU A 12 -15.73 -0.72 12.43
CA LEU A 12 -14.88 -1.87 12.77
C LEU A 12 -13.72 -2.03 11.79
N LEU A 13 -13.94 -1.86 10.47
CA LEU A 13 -12.87 -1.92 9.47
C LEU A 13 -11.88 -0.77 9.62
N ASP A 14 -12.34 0.46 9.83
CA ASP A 14 -11.48 1.62 10.00
C ASP A 14 -10.64 1.50 11.29
N ALA A 15 -11.23 1.04 12.40
CA ALA A 15 -10.51 0.78 13.65
C ALA A 15 -9.50 -0.37 13.51
N ALA A 16 -9.87 -1.45 12.81
CA ALA A 16 -8.97 -2.56 12.54
C ALA A 16 -7.81 -2.15 11.63
N PHE A 17 -8.05 -1.31 10.63
CA PHE A 17 -6.99 -0.75 9.77
C PHE A 17 -5.95 0.01 10.60
N ALA A 18 -6.37 0.91 11.48
CA ALA A 18 -5.47 1.66 12.35
C ALA A 18 -4.67 0.72 13.29
N GLU A 19 -5.34 -0.23 13.93
CA GLU A 19 -4.73 -1.18 14.84
C GLU A 19 -3.71 -2.09 14.15
N PHE A 20 -4.04 -2.63 12.97
CA PHE A 20 -3.13 -3.49 12.22
C PHE A 20 -1.96 -2.73 11.60
N ALA A 21 -2.17 -1.52 11.12
CA ALA A 21 -1.09 -0.68 10.60
C ALA A 21 -0.07 -0.31 11.69
N GLU A 22 -0.51 -0.20 12.95
CA GLU A 22 0.38 0.14 14.06
C GLU A 22 1.07 -1.09 14.67
N HIS A 23 0.37 -2.23 14.77
CA HIS A 23 0.81 -3.36 15.59
C HIS A 23 1.00 -4.68 14.83
N GLY A 24 0.72 -4.72 13.53
CA GLY A 24 0.70 -5.96 12.75
C GLY A 24 -0.43 -6.92 13.15
N LEU A 25 -0.46 -8.08 12.52
CA LEU A 25 -1.44 -9.12 12.84
C LEU A 25 -1.17 -9.72 14.24
N ALA A 26 0.10 -10.06 14.56
CA ALA A 26 0.43 -10.68 15.83
C ALA A 26 0.18 -9.74 17.02
N GLY A 27 0.60 -8.46 16.91
CA GLY A 27 0.49 -7.48 17.99
C GLY A 27 -0.88 -6.83 18.17
N ALA A 28 -1.75 -6.94 17.18
CA ALA A 28 -3.09 -6.36 17.22
C ALA A 28 -4.00 -7.06 18.24
N ARG A 29 -4.84 -6.25 18.91
CA ARG A 29 -5.80 -6.72 19.94
C ARG A 29 -7.23 -6.41 19.54
N VAL A 30 -8.06 -7.46 19.43
CA VAL A 30 -9.48 -7.36 19.10
C VAL A 30 -10.25 -6.48 20.10
N ASP A 31 -9.83 -6.47 21.36
CA ASP A 31 -10.45 -5.60 22.38
C ASP A 31 -10.19 -4.11 22.09
N ARG A 32 -8.99 -3.73 21.63
CA ARG A 32 -8.69 -2.34 21.22
C ARG A 32 -9.49 -1.94 19.98
N ILE A 33 -9.61 -2.86 19.00
CA ILE A 33 -10.43 -2.63 17.79
C ILE A 33 -11.90 -2.37 18.18
N GLY A 34 -12.45 -3.23 19.04
CA GLY A 34 -13.84 -3.08 19.51
C GLY A 34 -14.07 -1.76 20.23
N ALA A 35 -13.17 -1.38 21.15
CA ALA A 35 -13.23 -0.11 21.88
C ALA A 35 -13.14 1.10 20.93
N ALA A 36 -12.20 1.11 19.99
CA ALA A 36 -12.02 2.19 19.02
C ALA A 36 -13.22 2.32 18.04
N ALA A 37 -13.86 1.20 17.70
CA ALA A 37 -15.05 1.19 16.85
C ALA A 37 -16.35 1.49 17.59
N GLU A 38 -16.33 1.67 18.93
CA GLU A 38 -17.52 1.74 19.78
C GLU A 38 -18.46 0.56 19.53
N ALA A 39 -17.89 -0.63 19.38
CA ALA A 39 -18.61 -1.84 19.04
C ALA A 39 -18.26 -3.00 19.99
N ASN A 40 -19.21 -3.87 20.24
CA ASN A 40 -18.96 -5.06 21.04
C ASN A 40 -18.05 -6.05 20.27
N LYS A 41 -17.02 -6.57 20.95
CA LYS A 41 -16.12 -7.63 20.45
C LYS A 41 -16.87 -8.81 19.79
N ARG A 42 -18.05 -9.16 20.31
CA ARG A 42 -18.88 -10.23 19.72
C ARG A 42 -19.28 -9.92 18.27
N LEU A 43 -19.58 -8.64 17.95
CA LEU A 43 -19.93 -8.24 16.58
C LEU A 43 -18.78 -8.45 15.61
N LEU A 44 -17.54 -8.24 16.05
CA LEU A 44 -16.35 -8.48 15.23
C LEU A 44 -16.30 -9.96 14.78
N TYR A 45 -16.51 -10.90 15.71
CA TYR A 45 -16.53 -12.34 15.38
C TYR A 45 -17.75 -12.76 14.54
N VAL A 46 -18.88 -12.05 14.65
CA VAL A 46 -20.04 -12.25 13.78
C VAL A 46 -19.72 -11.88 12.34
N TYR A 47 -18.96 -10.79 12.13
CA TYR A 47 -18.63 -10.33 10.78
C TYR A 47 -17.40 -11.00 10.16
N TYR A 48 -16.40 -11.39 10.96
CA TYR A 48 -15.06 -11.75 10.47
C TYR A 48 -14.51 -13.06 11.01
N THR A 49 -15.31 -13.89 11.65
CA THR A 49 -14.94 -15.23 12.15
C THR A 49 -13.71 -15.25 13.07
N ASN A 50 -12.57 -14.72 12.64
CA ASN A 50 -11.32 -14.66 13.39
C ASN A 50 -10.50 -13.39 13.04
N LYS A 51 -9.39 -13.19 13.74
CA LYS A 51 -8.52 -12.01 13.56
C LYS A 51 -7.79 -12.02 12.21
N GLU A 52 -7.42 -13.20 11.74
CA GLU A 52 -6.74 -13.41 10.45
C GLU A 52 -7.66 -13.03 9.28
N THR A 53 -8.91 -13.47 9.30
CA THR A 53 -9.91 -13.08 8.27
C THR A 53 -10.20 -11.59 8.29
N LEU A 54 -10.23 -10.97 9.47
CA LEU A 54 -10.36 -9.52 9.58
C LEU A 54 -9.13 -8.81 8.97
N PHE A 55 -7.92 -9.30 9.27
CA PHE A 55 -6.68 -8.75 8.72
C PHE A 55 -6.68 -8.81 7.19
N ASP A 56 -6.97 -9.97 6.61
CA ASP A 56 -7.04 -10.15 5.15
C ASP A 56 -8.10 -9.23 4.52
N THR A 57 -9.25 -9.03 5.19
CA THR A 57 -10.28 -8.10 4.74
C THR A 57 -9.78 -6.65 4.79
N VAL A 58 -9.05 -6.27 5.82
CA VAL A 58 -8.48 -4.93 5.98
C VAL A 58 -7.41 -4.67 4.93
N VAL A 59 -6.54 -5.65 4.65
CA VAL A 59 -5.53 -5.55 3.57
C VAL A 59 -6.23 -5.35 2.22
N ALA A 60 -7.22 -6.18 1.89
CA ALA A 60 -8.00 -6.04 0.65
C ALA A 60 -8.66 -4.65 0.53
N HIS A 61 -9.26 -4.16 1.61
CA HIS A 61 -9.89 -2.84 1.65
C HIS A 61 -8.87 -1.70 1.51
N SER A 62 -7.67 -1.85 2.08
CA SER A 62 -6.56 -0.90 1.93
C SER A 62 -6.09 -0.80 0.47
N ILE A 63 -5.95 -1.95 -0.20
CA ILE A 63 -5.59 -2.01 -1.63
C ILE A 63 -6.62 -1.28 -2.48
N GLN A 64 -7.92 -1.50 -2.22
CA GLN A 64 -8.99 -0.81 -2.94
C GLN A 64 -8.95 0.70 -2.71
N ARG A 65 -8.82 1.15 -1.46
CA ARG A 65 -8.71 2.59 -1.13
C ARG A 65 -7.52 3.26 -1.80
N MET A 66 -6.37 2.57 -1.85
CA MET A 66 -5.19 3.08 -2.58
C MET A 66 -5.45 3.16 -4.08
N SER A 67 -6.09 2.14 -4.67
CA SER A 67 -6.42 2.14 -6.10
C SER A 67 -7.41 3.24 -6.47
N ASP A 68 -8.37 3.53 -5.60
CA ASP A 68 -9.33 4.63 -5.78
C ASP A 68 -8.67 6.02 -5.64
N ALA A 69 -7.72 6.15 -4.70
CA ALA A 69 -7.01 7.40 -4.45
C ALA A 69 -5.92 7.71 -5.48
N VAL A 70 -5.24 6.67 -5.98
CA VAL A 70 -4.16 6.77 -6.96
C VAL A 70 -4.43 5.75 -8.08
N PRO A 71 -5.24 6.12 -9.09
CA PRO A 71 -5.53 5.27 -10.23
C PRO A 71 -4.25 4.84 -10.96
N PHE A 72 -4.17 3.56 -11.31
CA PHE A 72 -3.03 3.03 -12.03
C PHE A 72 -3.03 3.49 -13.49
N THR A 73 -1.94 4.13 -13.93
CA THR A 73 -1.75 4.65 -15.28
C THR A 73 -0.55 3.96 -15.95
N PRO A 74 -0.71 2.81 -16.62
CA PRO A 74 0.39 2.06 -17.20
C PRO A 74 1.12 2.81 -18.32
N GLN A 75 0.46 3.80 -18.96
CA GLN A 75 1.05 4.68 -19.98
C GLN A 75 1.89 5.80 -19.39
N ASP A 76 1.76 6.08 -18.08
CA ASP A 76 2.51 7.10 -17.34
C ASP A 76 2.96 6.56 -15.98
N LEU A 77 3.85 5.54 -15.99
CA LEU A 77 4.41 4.97 -14.77
C LEU A 77 5.21 5.99 -13.94
N PRO A 78 5.98 6.94 -14.54
CA PRO A 78 6.63 8.00 -13.78
C PRO A 78 5.65 8.87 -12.99
N GLY A 79 4.57 9.32 -13.64
CA GLY A 79 3.50 10.09 -13.00
C GLY A 79 2.78 9.29 -11.92
N TYR A 80 2.45 8.03 -12.18
CA TYR A 80 1.86 7.12 -11.19
C TYR A 80 2.78 6.95 -9.96
N ALA A 81 4.09 6.73 -10.16
CA ALA A 81 5.04 6.59 -9.06
C ALA A 81 5.10 7.86 -8.19
N GLY A 82 5.12 9.04 -8.82
CA GLY A 82 5.06 10.32 -8.12
C GLY A 82 3.78 10.51 -7.32
N ALA A 83 2.62 10.20 -7.91
CA ALA A 83 1.32 10.30 -7.22
C ALA A 83 1.20 9.31 -6.05
N LEU A 84 1.70 8.08 -6.24
CA LEU A 84 1.71 7.07 -5.19
C LEU A 84 2.65 7.46 -4.04
N PHE A 85 3.82 8.00 -4.34
CA PHE A 85 4.74 8.56 -3.33
C PHE A 85 4.07 9.66 -2.51
N ASP A 86 3.43 10.63 -3.17
CA ASP A 86 2.73 11.73 -2.52
C ASP A 86 1.59 11.22 -1.62
N HIS A 87 0.89 10.18 -2.04
CA HIS A 87 -0.17 9.53 -1.25
C HIS A 87 0.41 8.84 -0.01
N LEU A 88 1.49 8.07 -0.16
CA LEU A 88 2.11 7.33 0.95
C LEU A 88 2.77 8.25 1.99
N ILE A 89 3.25 9.44 1.59
CA ILE A 89 3.70 10.47 2.53
C ILE A 89 2.55 10.97 3.41
N LYS A 90 1.38 11.17 2.83
CA LYS A 90 0.19 11.65 3.55
C LYS A 90 -0.50 10.57 4.37
N HIS A 91 -0.37 9.30 3.93
CA HIS A 91 -1.04 8.13 4.46
C HIS A 91 -0.04 6.99 4.72
N PRO A 92 0.95 7.17 5.62
CA PRO A 92 2.01 6.19 5.87
C PRO A 92 1.48 4.86 6.44
N GLU A 93 0.28 4.86 6.99
CA GLU A 93 -0.41 3.66 7.51
C GLU A 93 -0.65 2.61 6.43
N HIS A 94 -0.84 2.98 5.17
CA HIS A 94 -0.99 2.03 4.06
C HIS A 94 0.30 1.23 3.82
N LEU A 95 1.45 1.90 3.81
CA LEU A 95 2.75 1.22 3.65
C LEU A 95 3.07 0.33 4.84
N ARG A 96 2.79 0.80 6.08
CA ARG A 96 2.99 -0.02 7.30
C ARG A 96 2.15 -1.29 7.27
N LEU A 97 0.87 -1.19 6.91
CA LEU A 97 -0.01 -2.35 6.78
C LEU A 97 0.50 -3.33 5.72
N ALA A 98 0.92 -2.84 4.54
CA ALA A 98 1.48 -3.67 3.48
C ALA A 98 2.76 -4.39 3.95
N THR A 99 3.64 -3.69 4.69
CA THR A 99 4.85 -4.29 5.27
C THR A 99 4.51 -5.40 6.27
N TRP A 100 3.55 -5.18 7.16
CA TRP A 100 3.08 -6.21 8.09
C TRP A 100 2.47 -7.41 7.36
N ALA A 101 1.69 -7.17 6.30
CA ALA A 101 1.13 -8.26 5.49
C ALA A 101 2.24 -9.13 4.87
N GLN A 102 3.29 -8.51 4.30
CA GLN A 102 4.44 -9.25 3.75
C GLN A 102 5.19 -10.08 4.82
N LEU A 103 5.33 -9.56 6.04
CA LEU A 103 6.06 -10.24 7.11
C LEU A 103 5.27 -11.38 7.75
N GLU A 104 3.97 -11.21 7.94
CA GLU A 104 3.15 -12.10 8.76
C GLU A 104 2.21 -13.00 7.95
N ARG A 105 2.03 -12.71 6.63
CA ARG A 105 1.18 -13.47 5.70
C ARG A 105 1.99 -13.87 4.46
N PRO A 106 2.75 -14.97 4.52
CA PRO A 106 3.64 -15.39 3.43
C PRO A 106 2.90 -15.80 2.14
N VAL A 107 1.58 -16.01 2.23
CA VAL A 107 0.73 -16.30 1.07
C VAL A 107 -0.20 -15.12 0.85
N ALA A 108 -0.09 -14.50 -0.34
CA ALA A 108 -0.94 -13.36 -0.71
C ALA A 108 -2.42 -13.76 -0.78
N GLY A 109 -3.29 -12.86 -0.33
CA GLY A 109 -4.74 -13.04 -0.46
C GLY A 109 -5.22 -12.88 -1.91
N PRO A 110 -6.41 -13.42 -2.26
CA PRO A 110 -6.95 -13.35 -3.62
C PRO A 110 -7.10 -11.91 -4.14
N ALA A 111 -7.49 -10.98 -3.29
CA ALA A 111 -7.66 -9.57 -3.66
C ALA A 111 -6.33 -8.92 -4.04
N GLU A 112 -5.27 -9.18 -3.29
CA GLU A 112 -3.92 -8.70 -3.58
C GLU A 112 -3.40 -9.27 -4.89
N THR A 113 -3.50 -10.60 -5.05
CA THR A 113 -3.09 -11.30 -6.27
C THR A 113 -3.82 -10.74 -7.51
N SER A 114 -5.14 -10.53 -7.41
CA SER A 114 -5.95 -9.96 -8.49
C SER A 114 -5.54 -8.53 -8.83
N ALA A 115 -5.28 -7.69 -7.82
CA ALA A 115 -4.88 -6.31 -8.02
C ALA A 115 -3.53 -6.20 -8.77
N TYR A 116 -2.55 -7.03 -8.41
CA TYR A 116 -1.27 -7.07 -9.11
C TYR A 116 -1.39 -7.69 -10.50
N ALA A 117 -2.14 -8.77 -10.67
CA ALA A 117 -2.37 -9.37 -11.98
C ALA A 117 -2.98 -8.38 -12.99
N THR A 118 -3.96 -7.58 -12.54
CA THR A 118 -4.56 -6.53 -13.37
C THR A 118 -3.53 -5.47 -13.80
N LYS A 119 -2.67 -5.03 -12.90
CA LYS A 119 -1.63 -4.02 -13.21
C LYS A 119 -0.56 -4.58 -14.16
N VAL A 120 -0.13 -5.82 -13.93
CA VAL A 120 0.83 -6.51 -14.80
C VAL A 120 0.28 -6.68 -16.22
N ALA A 121 -0.98 -7.13 -16.35
CA ALA A 121 -1.66 -7.23 -17.65
C ALA A 121 -1.75 -5.87 -18.35
N ALA A 122 -2.10 -4.81 -17.62
CA ALA A 122 -2.20 -3.47 -18.19
C ALA A 122 -0.83 -2.93 -18.66
N ILE A 123 0.28 -3.26 -17.99
CA ILE A 123 1.63 -2.94 -18.48
C ILE A 123 1.93 -3.72 -19.77
N ALA A 124 1.62 -5.02 -19.82
CA ALA A 124 1.84 -5.85 -21.02
C ALA A 124 1.13 -5.27 -22.26
N GLU A 125 -0.10 -4.75 -22.07
CA GLU A 125 -0.87 -4.11 -23.16
C GLU A 125 -0.25 -2.82 -23.70
N THR A 126 0.64 -2.16 -22.95
CA THR A 126 1.34 -0.94 -23.42
C THR A 126 2.45 -1.23 -24.43
N GLY A 127 2.93 -2.46 -24.53
CA GLY A 127 4.08 -2.82 -25.33
C GLY A 127 5.44 -2.42 -24.71
N LEU A 128 5.47 -1.94 -23.46
CA LEU A 128 6.71 -1.59 -22.76
C LEU A 128 7.66 -2.78 -22.53
N SER A 129 7.17 -4.00 -22.64
CA SER A 129 7.96 -5.24 -22.51
C SER A 129 8.50 -5.74 -23.86
N ALA A 130 8.96 -4.86 -24.71
CA ALA A 130 9.53 -5.26 -26.03
C ALA A 130 10.89 -5.96 -25.94
N GLY A 131 11.52 -6.01 -24.76
CA GLY A 131 12.79 -6.67 -24.48
C GLY A 131 12.66 -7.84 -23.50
N ASP A 132 13.76 -8.20 -22.85
CA ASP A 132 13.83 -9.30 -21.86
C ASP A 132 13.25 -8.92 -20.48
N VAL A 133 12.66 -7.71 -20.31
CA VAL A 133 12.11 -7.24 -19.03
C VAL A 133 10.63 -7.60 -18.94
N GLU A 134 10.26 -8.43 -17.98
CA GLU A 134 8.86 -8.81 -17.77
C GLU A 134 8.01 -7.65 -17.22
N PRO A 135 6.71 -7.57 -17.56
CA PRO A 135 5.79 -6.58 -16.99
C PRO A 135 5.74 -6.60 -15.46
N ALA A 136 5.93 -7.77 -14.86
CA ALA A 136 6.00 -7.93 -13.41
C ALA A 136 7.24 -7.24 -12.81
N ASP A 137 8.40 -7.31 -13.48
CA ASP A 137 9.62 -6.62 -13.05
C ASP A 137 9.47 -5.10 -13.15
N ILE A 138 8.86 -4.62 -14.25
CA ILE A 138 8.58 -3.18 -14.42
C ILE A 138 7.72 -2.67 -13.25
N LEU A 139 6.65 -3.40 -12.90
CA LEU A 139 5.79 -3.05 -11.78
C LEU A 139 6.55 -3.11 -10.44
N ALA A 140 7.28 -4.20 -10.19
CA ALA A 140 8.02 -4.41 -8.95
C ALA A 140 9.08 -3.32 -8.73
N LEU A 141 9.85 -2.98 -9.77
CA LEU A 141 10.85 -1.92 -9.72
C LEU A 141 10.21 -0.55 -9.53
N THR A 142 9.10 -0.25 -10.22
CA THR A 142 8.35 1.01 -10.03
C THR A 142 7.87 1.16 -8.58
N LEU A 143 7.27 0.12 -7.99
CA LEU A 143 6.81 0.13 -6.60
C LEU A 143 7.98 0.19 -5.61
N GLY A 144 9.06 -0.55 -5.87
CA GLY A 144 10.28 -0.53 -5.06
C GLY A 144 10.92 0.86 -5.03
N LEU A 145 11.07 1.51 -6.18
CA LEU A 145 11.57 2.89 -6.27
C LEU A 145 10.65 3.87 -5.53
N THR A 146 9.33 3.72 -5.68
CA THR A 146 8.33 4.58 -5.01
C THR A 146 8.46 4.51 -3.48
N THR A 147 8.73 3.34 -2.92
CA THR A 147 8.83 3.14 -1.47
C THR A 147 10.25 3.26 -0.92
N ALA A 148 11.26 3.43 -1.78
CA ALA A 148 12.69 3.37 -1.41
C ALA A 148 13.06 4.33 -0.27
N TRP A 149 12.62 5.60 -0.33
CA TRP A 149 12.91 6.58 0.72
C TRP A 149 12.14 6.27 2.02
N LEU A 150 10.91 5.84 1.91
CA LEU A 150 10.05 5.52 3.05
C LEU A 150 10.56 4.28 3.80
N GLY A 151 11.08 3.28 3.07
CA GLY A 151 11.68 2.07 3.62
C GLY A 151 13.16 2.19 3.96
N ALA A 152 13.83 3.30 3.61
CA ALA A 152 15.24 3.50 3.89
C ALA A 152 15.51 3.51 5.41
N SER A 153 16.67 3.00 5.82
CA SER A 153 17.04 3.00 7.23
C SER A 153 17.19 4.45 7.76
N PRO A 154 16.93 4.69 9.05
CA PRO A 154 17.18 5.99 9.66
C PRO A 154 18.62 6.46 9.45
N ALA A 155 19.60 5.54 9.50
CA ALA A 155 21.01 5.83 9.26
C ALA A 155 21.26 6.39 7.85
N LEU A 156 20.66 5.77 6.81
CA LEU A 156 20.77 6.30 5.45
C LEU A 156 20.10 7.67 5.31
N ARG A 157 18.91 7.81 5.88
CA ARG A 157 18.16 9.10 5.82
C ARG A 157 18.88 10.23 6.54
N SER A 158 19.62 9.94 7.64
CA SER A 158 20.40 10.96 8.38
C SER A 158 21.61 11.49 7.60
N LEU A 159 22.01 10.83 6.52
CA LEU A 159 23.11 11.31 5.65
C LEU A 159 22.61 12.31 4.58
N ALA A 160 21.31 12.55 4.50
CA ALA A 160 20.78 13.57 3.60
C ALA A 160 21.16 14.98 4.08
N SER A 161 21.31 15.90 3.14
CA SER A 161 21.70 17.30 3.40
C SER A 161 20.61 18.15 4.07
N ALA A 162 19.40 17.61 4.21
CA ALA A 162 18.24 18.26 4.84
C ALA A 162 17.48 17.25 5.71
N GLU A 163 16.60 17.76 6.58
CA GLU A 163 15.72 16.91 7.39
C GLU A 163 14.97 15.91 6.50
N PRO A 164 14.97 14.60 6.85
CA PRO A 164 14.54 13.51 5.97
C PRO A 164 13.12 13.63 5.42
N PHE A 165 12.24 14.28 6.15
CA PHE A 165 10.83 14.48 5.79
C PHE A 165 10.44 15.95 5.61
N SER A 166 11.42 16.84 5.46
CA SER A 166 11.12 18.23 5.09
C SER A 166 10.49 18.31 3.70
N PRO A 167 9.61 19.29 3.44
CA PRO A 167 9.00 19.49 2.12
C PRO A 167 10.02 19.55 0.98
N GLU A 168 11.16 20.24 1.19
CA GLU A 168 12.23 20.40 0.21
C GLU A 168 12.90 19.06 -0.10
N ARG A 169 13.18 18.24 0.94
CA ARG A 169 13.79 16.92 0.77
C ARG A 169 12.86 15.95 0.07
N LEU A 170 11.58 15.94 0.43
CA LEU A 170 10.57 15.11 -0.21
C LEU A 170 10.37 15.50 -1.68
N ALA A 171 10.32 16.80 -1.99
CA ALA A 171 10.22 17.28 -3.38
C ALA A 171 11.44 16.86 -4.21
N ALA A 172 12.65 16.99 -3.66
CA ALA A 172 13.88 16.55 -4.32
C ALA A 172 13.89 15.04 -4.56
N HIS A 173 13.45 14.23 -3.57
CA HIS A 173 13.34 12.78 -3.75
C HIS A 173 12.30 12.40 -4.80
N ARG A 174 11.14 13.06 -4.77
CA ARG A 174 10.09 12.86 -5.77
C ARG A 174 10.60 13.10 -7.21
N THR A 175 11.38 14.16 -7.42
CA THR A 175 12.01 14.43 -8.72
C THR A 175 12.96 13.30 -9.12
N ALA A 176 13.81 12.85 -8.22
CA ALA A 176 14.73 11.73 -8.47
C ALA A 176 13.98 10.41 -8.75
N LEU A 177 12.89 10.14 -8.03
CA LEU A 177 12.03 8.99 -8.25
C LEU A 177 11.45 8.99 -9.67
N ILE A 178 10.84 10.10 -10.09
CA ILE A 178 10.25 10.22 -11.42
C ILE A 178 11.31 9.97 -12.50
N ALA A 179 12.47 10.62 -12.41
CA ALA A 179 13.56 10.40 -13.35
C ALA A 179 14.07 8.96 -13.39
N ALA A 180 14.11 8.28 -12.23
CA ALA A 180 14.52 6.88 -12.16
C ALA A 180 13.49 5.95 -12.85
N VAL A 181 12.19 6.20 -12.67
CA VAL A 181 11.14 5.42 -13.35
C VAL A 181 11.11 5.73 -14.85
N GLU A 182 11.34 6.97 -15.27
CA GLU A 182 11.51 7.32 -16.70
C GLU A 182 12.67 6.53 -17.34
N ALA A 183 13.80 6.44 -16.65
CA ALA A 183 14.95 5.67 -17.12
C ALA A 183 14.64 4.15 -17.20
N LEU A 184 13.92 3.60 -16.22
CA LEU A 184 13.44 2.22 -16.22
C LEU A 184 12.55 1.94 -17.44
N VAL A 185 11.54 2.77 -17.66
CA VAL A 185 10.61 2.66 -18.80
C VAL A 185 11.37 2.78 -20.14
N GLY A 186 12.26 3.75 -20.24
CA GLY A 186 13.10 3.93 -21.43
C GLY A 186 14.07 2.79 -21.70
N ALA A 187 14.48 2.05 -20.67
CA ALA A 187 15.30 0.83 -20.83
C ALA A 187 14.44 -0.38 -21.28
N ALA A 188 13.24 -0.52 -20.72
CA ALA A 188 12.32 -1.61 -21.06
C ALA A 188 11.71 -1.49 -22.46
N ALA A 189 11.70 -0.29 -23.06
CA ALA A 189 11.19 -0.04 -24.41
C ALA A 189 12.23 -0.27 -25.53
N ARG A 190 13.48 -0.59 -25.19
CA ARG A 190 14.58 -0.92 -26.13
C ARG A 190 14.77 -2.42 -26.27
#